data_1de491ebe375fb4bba79ec2d6a9ed7b0
#
_entry.id   1de491ebe375fb4bba79ec2d6a9ed7b0
#
_cell.length_a   1.000
_cell.length_b   1.000
_cell.length_c   1.000
_cell.angle_alpha   90.00
_cell.angle_beta   90.00
_cell.angle_gamma   90.00
#
_symmetry.space_group_name_H-M   'P 1'
#
loop_
_entity.id
_entity.type
_entity.pdbx_description
1 polymer ?
#
loop_
_entity_poly.entity_id
_entity_poly.type
_entity_poly.pdbx_seq_one_letter_code
_entity_poly.pdbx_strand_id
1 'polypeptide(L)'
;MSEVIGKKLKQLRKSKGMTQEQVAEKVDITRSTISNYEIGRRTPHLKDLSALASVFGVGLDYFGISPKDEAFDLISRAKEIFESDDVSFDTKESLYREMMKLYLQLERNDK
;
A
#
# COMPACT_ATOMS: atom_id res chain seq x y z
N MET A 1 11.91 9.26 4.31
CA MET A 1 10.65 8.91 3.60
C MET A 1 9.47 8.74 4.53
N SER A 2 9.63 8.04 5.64
CA SER A 2 8.51 7.85 6.60
C SER A 2 7.93 9.14 7.11
N GLU A 3 8.77 10.14 7.38
CA GLU A 3 8.32 11.45 7.87
C GLU A 3 7.51 12.20 6.82
N VAL A 4 7.91 12.13 5.56
CA VAL A 4 7.21 12.79 4.45
C VAL A 4 5.84 12.17 4.27
N ILE A 5 5.77 10.84 4.24
CA ILE A 5 4.50 10.11 4.13
C ILE A 5 3.60 10.44 5.31
N GLY A 6 4.15 10.42 6.52
CA GLY A 6 3.40 10.72 7.73
C GLY A 6 2.78 12.12 7.73
N LYS A 7 3.55 13.10 7.32
CA LYS A 7 3.04 14.49 7.22
C LYS A 7 1.91 14.60 6.20
N LYS A 8 2.06 13.94 5.06
CA LYS A 8 1.03 13.94 4.01
C LYS A 8 -0.26 13.27 4.49
N LEU A 9 -0.13 12.14 5.20
CA LEU A 9 -1.28 11.45 5.79
C LEU A 9 -2.02 12.34 6.77
N LYS A 10 -1.29 13.00 7.65
CA LYS A 10 -1.87 13.90 8.65
C LYS A 10 -2.59 15.09 7.99
N GLN A 11 -1.97 15.69 6.98
CA GLN A 11 -2.57 16.81 6.25
C GLN A 11 -3.86 16.38 5.55
N LEU A 12 -3.86 15.23 4.88
CA LEU A 12 -5.05 14.70 4.22
C LEU A 12 -6.16 14.43 5.23
N ARG A 13 -5.82 13.79 6.34
CA ARG A 13 -6.79 13.50 7.40
C ARG A 13 -7.45 14.78 7.92
N LYS A 14 -6.65 15.78 8.22
CA LYS A 14 -7.15 17.07 8.73
C LYS A 14 -7.99 17.80 7.68
N SER A 15 -7.59 17.73 6.41
CA SER A 15 -8.33 18.38 5.33
C SER A 15 -9.72 17.76 5.14
N LYS A 16 -9.88 16.49 5.52
CA LYS A 16 -11.18 15.80 5.46
C LYS A 16 -11.94 15.88 6.78
N GLY A 17 -11.40 16.58 7.78
CA GLY A 17 -12.05 16.73 9.08
C GLY A 17 -12.16 15.43 9.87
N MET A 18 -11.23 14.50 9.66
CA MET A 18 -11.29 13.18 10.28
C MET A 18 -10.34 13.08 11.48
N THR A 19 -10.74 12.28 12.48
CA THR A 19 -9.86 11.91 13.58
C THR A 19 -9.02 10.70 13.19
N GLN A 20 -7.93 10.47 13.91
CA GLN A 20 -7.10 9.27 13.70
C GLN A 20 -7.94 7.99 13.85
N GLU A 21 -8.84 7.97 14.82
CA GLU A 21 -9.71 6.83 15.06
C GLU A 21 -10.65 6.55 13.90
N GLN A 22 -11.23 7.61 13.32
CA GLN A 22 -12.11 7.48 12.16
C GLN A 22 -11.37 6.90 10.95
N VAL A 23 -10.14 7.35 10.71
CA VAL A 23 -9.31 6.82 9.63
C VAL A 23 -8.97 5.36 9.90
N ALA A 24 -8.57 5.04 11.12
CA ALA A 24 -8.21 3.69 11.52
C ALA A 24 -9.36 2.70 11.28
N GLU A 25 -10.58 3.10 11.62
CA GLU A 25 -11.78 2.27 11.39
C GLU A 25 -12.01 2.00 9.91
N LYS A 26 -11.80 3.01 9.06
CA LYS A 26 -12.06 2.87 7.63
C LYS A 26 -11.08 1.93 6.94
N VAL A 27 -9.85 1.83 7.44
CA VAL A 27 -8.82 0.98 6.83
C VAL A 27 -8.52 -0.28 7.67
N ASP A 28 -9.32 -0.50 8.70
CA ASP A 28 -9.24 -1.70 9.56
C ASP A 28 -7.85 -1.90 10.19
N ILE A 29 -7.30 -0.81 10.73
CA ILE A 29 -6.06 -0.86 11.51
C ILE A 29 -6.29 -0.08 12.81
N THR A 30 -5.34 -0.16 13.75
CA THR A 30 -5.50 0.50 15.04
C THR A 30 -5.18 2.00 14.95
N ARG A 31 -5.79 2.79 15.86
CA ARG A 31 -5.47 4.22 15.99
C ARG A 31 -3.98 4.41 16.29
N SER A 32 -3.41 3.55 17.11
CA SER A 32 -1.99 3.58 17.46
C SER A 32 -1.11 3.45 16.21
N THR A 33 -1.50 2.58 15.28
CA THR A 33 -0.79 2.40 14.03
C THR A 33 -0.86 3.67 13.17
N ILE A 34 -2.04 4.28 13.06
CA ILE A 34 -2.21 5.55 12.34
C ILE A 34 -1.31 6.63 12.95
N SER A 35 -1.31 6.75 14.27
CA SER A 35 -0.47 7.71 14.97
C SER A 35 1.01 7.51 14.65
N ASN A 36 1.48 6.28 14.67
CA ASN A 36 2.88 5.95 14.36
C ASN A 36 3.24 6.26 12.89
N TYR A 37 2.29 6.08 11.98
CA TYR A 37 2.49 6.47 10.58
C TYR A 37 2.62 7.99 10.45
N GLU A 38 1.75 8.75 11.12
CA GLU A 38 1.73 10.21 11.00
C GLU A 38 2.99 10.87 11.57
N ILE A 39 3.54 10.33 12.64
CA ILE A 39 4.77 10.89 13.25
C ILE A 39 6.05 10.32 12.62
N GLY A 40 5.94 9.42 11.65
CA GLY A 40 7.09 8.87 10.94
C GLY A 40 7.84 7.78 11.70
N ARG A 41 7.29 7.29 12.80
CA ARG A 41 7.91 6.22 13.59
C ARG A 41 7.84 4.89 12.88
N ARG A 42 6.84 4.73 12.00
CA ARG A 42 6.59 3.51 11.25
C ARG A 42 6.21 3.86 9.82
N THR A 43 6.74 3.12 8.85
CA THR A 43 6.40 3.30 7.44
C THR A 43 5.23 2.37 7.10
N PRO A 44 4.13 2.90 6.52
CA PRO A 44 3.03 2.04 6.11
C PRO A 44 3.47 1.01 5.07
N HIS A 45 2.95 -0.21 5.19
CA HIS A 45 3.06 -1.18 4.12
C HIS A 45 2.27 -0.67 2.91
N LEU A 46 2.64 -1.13 1.72
CA LEU A 46 1.96 -0.70 0.50
C LEU A 46 0.45 -0.99 0.56
N LYS A 47 0.07 -2.12 1.15
CA LYS A 47 -1.34 -2.47 1.33
C LYS A 47 -2.09 -1.41 2.15
N ASP A 48 -1.52 -1.01 3.28
CA ASP A 48 -2.13 0.00 4.15
C ASP A 48 -2.13 1.36 3.47
N LEU A 49 -1.04 1.72 2.78
CA LEU A 49 -0.96 2.99 2.09
C LEU A 49 -1.96 3.08 0.93
N SER A 50 -2.17 1.97 0.21
CA SER A 50 -3.20 1.91 -0.83
C SER A 50 -4.59 2.13 -0.26
N ALA A 51 -4.90 1.51 0.87
CA ALA A 51 -6.19 1.67 1.54
C ALA A 51 -6.38 3.11 2.00
N LEU A 52 -5.36 3.71 2.60
CA LEU A 52 -5.39 5.12 3.03
C LEU A 52 -5.57 6.06 1.85
N ALA A 53 -4.84 5.84 0.77
CA ALA A 53 -4.97 6.64 -0.45
C ALA A 53 -6.40 6.59 -0.99
N SER A 54 -7.01 5.41 -0.99
CA SER A 54 -8.39 5.22 -1.42
C SER A 54 -9.37 6.01 -0.56
N VAL A 55 -9.20 5.96 0.76
CA VAL A 55 -10.05 6.70 1.70
C VAL A 55 -9.97 8.20 1.44
N PHE A 56 -8.79 8.71 1.15
CA PHE A 56 -8.56 10.14 0.93
C PHE A 56 -8.76 10.58 -0.52
N GLY A 57 -9.04 9.64 -1.44
CA GLY A 57 -9.28 9.96 -2.85
C GLY A 57 -8.05 10.41 -3.61
N VAL A 58 -6.88 9.93 -3.23
CA VAL A 58 -5.60 10.24 -3.92
C VAL A 58 -4.95 8.96 -4.43
N GLY A 59 -4.04 9.09 -5.39
CA GLY A 59 -3.25 7.97 -5.87
C GLY A 59 -1.99 7.77 -5.03
N LEU A 60 -1.33 6.65 -5.19
CA LEU A 60 -0.07 6.36 -4.49
C LEU A 60 1.05 7.33 -4.89
N ASP A 61 0.96 7.90 -6.08
CA ASP A 61 1.91 8.92 -6.55
C ASP A 61 1.93 10.15 -5.65
N TYR A 62 0.81 10.45 -4.99
CA TYR A 62 0.75 11.54 -4.01
C TYR A 62 1.78 11.35 -2.89
N PHE A 63 2.05 10.09 -2.52
CA PHE A 63 3.03 9.74 -1.48
C PHE A 63 4.42 9.49 -2.06
N GLY A 64 4.62 9.71 -3.36
CA GLY A 64 5.90 9.48 -4.01
C GLY A 64 6.16 8.05 -4.42
N ILE A 65 5.11 7.21 -4.44
CA ILE A 65 5.21 5.80 -4.83
C ILE A 65 4.88 5.68 -6.33
N SER A 66 5.82 5.19 -7.10
CA SER A 66 5.60 4.96 -8.53
C SER A 66 4.96 3.59 -8.78
N PRO A 67 4.31 3.38 -9.94
CA PRO A 67 3.80 2.05 -10.29
C PRO A 67 4.87 0.96 -10.29
N LYS A 68 6.12 1.30 -10.59
CA LYS A 68 7.22 0.35 -10.57
C LYS A 68 7.56 -0.08 -9.16
N ASP A 69 7.56 0.85 -8.21
CA ASP A 69 7.78 0.53 -6.78
C ASP A 69 6.68 -0.36 -6.25
N GLU A 70 5.44 -0.09 -6.66
CA GLU A 70 4.29 -0.89 -6.27
C GLU A 70 4.41 -2.32 -6.79
N ALA A 71 4.79 -2.47 -8.06
CA ALA A 71 4.99 -3.79 -8.67
C ALA A 71 6.14 -4.55 -8.00
N PHE A 72 7.23 -3.86 -7.70
CA PHE A 72 8.38 -4.47 -7.04
C PHE A 72 8.02 -5.02 -5.66
N ASP A 73 7.26 -4.24 -4.89
CA ASP A 73 6.81 -4.69 -3.57
C ASP A 73 5.90 -5.92 -3.68
N LEU A 74 4.99 -5.92 -4.65
CA LEU A 74 4.09 -7.05 -4.88
C LEU A 74 4.89 -8.31 -5.28
N ILE A 75 5.87 -8.16 -6.15
CA ILE A 75 6.72 -9.27 -6.58
C ILE A 75 7.50 -9.84 -5.40
N SER A 76 8.04 -8.99 -4.54
CA SER A 76 8.79 -9.42 -3.36
C SER A 76 7.91 -10.23 -2.40
N ARG A 77 6.68 -9.81 -2.18
CA ARG A 77 5.73 -10.53 -1.33
C ARG A 77 5.31 -11.85 -1.97
N ALA A 78 5.10 -11.84 -3.27
CA ALA A 78 4.71 -13.02 -4.01
C ALA A 78 5.77 -14.11 -3.93
N LYS A 79 7.04 -13.73 -3.94
CA LYS A 79 8.16 -14.67 -3.82
C LYS A 79 8.03 -15.50 -2.54
N GLU A 80 7.71 -14.85 -1.42
CA GLU A 80 7.52 -15.55 -0.14
C GLU A 80 6.39 -16.57 -0.23
N ILE A 81 5.31 -16.22 -0.89
CA ILE A 81 4.15 -17.10 -1.05
C ILE A 81 4.51 -18.29 -1.95
N PHE A 82 5.23 -18.05 -3.05
CA PHE A 82 5.64 -19.11 -3.97
C PHE A 82 6.59 -20.10 -3.32
N GLU A 83 7.42 -19.65 -2.39
CA GLU A 83 8.36 -20.50 -1.67
C GLU A 83 7.71 -21.23 -0.49
N SER A 84 6.49 -20.87 -0.11
CA SER A 84 5.80 -21.47 1.02
C SER A 84 5.18 -22.81 0.65
N ASP A 85 5.42 -23.81 1.47
CA ASP A 85 4.80 -25.15 1.31
C ASP A 85 3.36 -25.16 1.81
N ASP A 86 2.96 -24.14 2.58
CA ASP A 86 1.63 -24.05 3.19
C ASP A 86 0.58 -23.48 2.25
N VAL A 87 0.99 -22.97 1.10
CA VAL A 87 0.10 -22.36 0.12
C VAL A 87 -0.16 -23.33 -1.03
N SER A 88 -1.44 -23.51 -1.40
CA SER A 88 -1.82 -24.42 -2.47
C SER A 88 -1.30 -23.97 -3.83
N PHE A 89 -1.16 -24.92 -4.75
CA PHE A 89 -0.75 -24.66 -6.12
C PHE A 89 -1.73 -23.71 -6.83
N ASP A 90 -3.03 -23.92 -6.62
CA ASP A 90 -4.06 -23.08 -7.24
C ASP A 90 -3.94 -21.62 -6.81
N THR A 91 -3.65 -21.37 -5.53
CA THR A 91 -3.43 -20.02 -5.02
C THR A 91 -2.19 -19.40 -5.64
N LYS A 92 -1.11 -20.17 -5.75
CA LYS A 92 0.14 -19.71 -6.39
C LYS A 92 -0.08 -19.37 -7.85
N GLU A 93 -0.84 -20.20 -8.57
CA GLU A 93 -1.15 -19.96 -9.98
C GLU A 93 -1.96 -18.67 -10.17
N SER A 94 -2.97 -18.45 -9.34
CA SER A 94 -3.77 -17.22 -9.39
C SER A 94 -2.91 -15.98 -9.15
N LEU A 95 -2.02 -16.06 -8.16
CA LEU A 95 -1.12 -14.95 -7.86
C LEU A 95 -0.16 -14.68 -9.02
N TYR A 96 0.36 -15.73 -9.63
CA TYR A 96 1.24 -15.60 -10.80
C TYR A 96 0.54 -14.86 -11.95
N ARG A 97 -0.72 -15.22 -12.22
CA ARG A 97 -1.51 -14.56 -13.28
C ARG A 97 -1.69 -13.07 -13.00
N GLU A 98 -2.00 -12.72 -11.76
CA GLU A 98 -2.17 -11.30 -11.37
C GLU A 98 -0.85 -10.52 -11.52
N MET A 99 0.26 -11.14 -11.13
CA MET A 99 1.58 -10.53 -11.29
C MET A 99 1.92 -10.29 -12.76
N MET A 100 1.62 -11.25 -13.62
CA MET A 100 1.89 -11.12 -15.04
C MET A 100 1.06 -10.02 -15.69
N LYS A 101 -0.20 -9.87 -15.29
CA LYS A 101 -1.04 -8.76 -15.75
C LYS A 101 -0.43 -7.42 -15.38
N LEU A 102 0.01 -7.28 -14.16
CA LEU A 102 0.62 -6.04 -13.66
C LEU A 102 1.91 -5.74 -14.41
N TYR A 103 2.74 -6.75 -14.62
CA TYR A 103 3.99 -6.61 -15.36
C TYR A 103 3.74 -6.10 -16.79
N LEU A 104 2.77 -6.68 -17.48
CA LEU A 104 2.43 -6.27 -18.83
C LEU A 104 1.90 -4.84 -18.89
N GLN A 105 1.13 -4.42 -17.90
CA GLN A 105 0.65 -3.04 -17.81
C GLN A 105 1.80 -2.07 -17.65
N LEU A 106 2.80 -2.41 -16.84
CA LEU A 106 3.96 -1.56 -16.61
C LEU A 106 4.79 -1.41 -17.87
N GLU A 107 4.96 -2.47 -18.66
CA GLU A 107 5.68 -2.40 -19.92
C GLU A 107 5.00 -1.47 -20.91
N ARG A 108 3.66 -1.48 -20.95
CA ARG A 108 2.90 -0.58 -21.82
C ARG A 108 3.07 0.87 -21.43
N ASN A 109 3.15 1.13 -20.13
CA ASN A 109 3.23 2.50 -19.61
C ASN A 109 4.63 3.10 -19.72
N ASP A 110 5.66 2.28 -19.93
CA ASP A 110 7.04 2.71 -20.08
C ASP A 110 7.38 3.20 -21.48
N LYS A 111 6.45 3.15 -22.43
CA LYS A 111 6.66 3.57 -23.81
C LYS A 111 6.26 5.01 -24.06
#